data_cbf37dd24e7364116a51555ff6322fe7
#
_entry.id   cbf37dd24e7364116a51555ff6322fe7
#
_cell.length_a   1.000
_cell.length_b   1.000
_cell.length_c   1.000
_cell.angle_alpha   90.00
_cell.angle_beta   90.00
_cell.angle_gamma   90.00
#
_symmetry.space_group_name_H-M   'P 1'
#
loop_
_entity.id
_entity.type
_entity.pdbx_description
1 polymer ?
#
loop_
_entity_poly.entity_id
_entity_poly.type
_entity_poly.pdbx_seq_one_letter_code
_entity_poly.pdbx_strand_id
1 'polypeptide(L)'
;DATNMNWSETYTALQQNTVEGQENPLPAIDAASVQEVQPYCSMWDAIYDCLFFCINEEIYNSLTPQQQEVVDEAGQKAVEYERYINRSGDDEIKERWASQNGVTITEKEDMDIDSFKEAVDGIDDWFVNELKSQGYDDAQDLVDLFTKDSFNTVEDYSNLDWPETTWNFACSTTEVG
;
A
#
# COMPACT_ATOMS: atom_id res chain seq x y z
N ASP A 1 8.42 -0.70 20.52
CA ASP A 1 6.98 -0.74 20.85
C ASP A 1 6.20 -0.04 19.73
N ALA A 2 5.15 -0.71 19.23
CA ALA A 2 4.28 -0.12 18.22
C ALA A 2 3.37 0.94 18.86
N THR A 3 3.21 2.06 18.15
CA THR A 3 2.37 3.17 18.60
C THR A 3 1.43 3.60 17.48
N ASN A 4 0.15 3.78 17.79
CA ASN A 4 -0.84 4.31 16.85
C ASN A 4 -0.80 5.84 16.86
N MET A 5 -0.72 6.43 15.66
CA MET A 5 -0.85 7.87 15.47
C MET A 5 -1.51 8.22 14.14
N ASN A 6 -2.00 9.46 14.02
CA ASN A 6 -2.51 9.94 12.76
C ASN A 6 -1.37 10.10 11.75
N TRP A 7 -1.60 9.68 10.50
CA TRP A 7 -0.62 9.84 9.43
C TRP A 7 -0.13 11.28 9.26
N SER A 8 -1.02 12.27 9.39
CA SER A 8 -0.68 13.69 9.31
C SER A 8 0.29 14.18 10.38
N GLU A 9 0.49 13.43 11.47
CA GLU A 9 1.40 13.76 12.57
C GLU A 9 2.74 13.03 12.47
N THR A 10 2.81 11.99 11.62
CA THR A 10 3.95 11.07 11.53
C THR A 10 5.24 11.78 11.12
N TYR A 11 5.22 12.67 10.12
CA TYR A 11 6.40 13.42 9.70
C TYR A 11 7.02 14.22 10.86
N THR A 12 6.17 14.96 11.58
CA THR A 12 6.63 15.77 12.72
C THR A 12 7.14 14.91 13.87
N ALA A 13 6.49 13.79 14.15
CA ALA A 13 6.90 12.85 15.19
C ALA A 13 8.27 12.23 14.90
N LEU A 14 8.51 11.84 13.64
CA LEU A 14 9.81 11.35 13.17
C LEU A 14 10.88 12.45 13.22
N GLN A 15 10.57 13.64 12.75
CA GLN A 15 11.50 14.79 12.79
C GLN A 15 11.93 15.14 14.22
N GLN A 16 11.03 15.00 15.19
CA GLN A 16 11.28 15.28 16.62
C GLN A 16 11.81 14.07 17.38
N ASN A 17 12.01 12.93 16.74
CA ASN A 17 12.37 11.65 17.35
C ASN A 17 11.39 11.21 18.47
N THR A 18 10.12 11.55 18.34
CA THR A 18 9.06 11.04 19.23
C THR A 18 8.75 9.58 18.89
N VAL A 19 8.88 9.23 17.63
CA VAL A 19 8.94 7.85 17.11
C VAL A 19 10.22 7.69 16.29
N GLU A 20 10.79 6.48 16.29
CA GLU A 20 12.09 6.20 15.68
C GLU A 20 11.98 5.70 14.23
N GLY A 21 10.81 5.22 13.82
CA GLY A 21 10.58 4.69 12.49
C GLY A 21 9.10 4.56 12.18
N GLN A 22 8.81 4.20 10.95
CA GLN A 22 7.46 3.94 10.45
C GLN A 22 7.51 2.86 9.37
N GLU A 23 6.39 2.28 9.05
CA GLU A 23 6.19 1.33 7.96
C GLU A 23 5.04 1.82 7.09
N ASN A 24 5.26 1.91 5.77
CA ASN A 24 4.26 2.26 4.77
C ASN A 24 4.80 1.96 3.36
N PRO A 25 3.94 1.87 2.33
CA PRO A 25 4.36 1.77 0.94
C PRO A 25 5.20 2.98 0.49
N LEU A 26 6.21 2.74 -0.36
CA LEU A 26 7.10 3.79 -0.87
C LEU A 26 6.37 5.02 -1.44
N PRO A 27 5.31 4.87 -2.26
CA PRO A 27 4.59 6.04 -2.77
C PRO A 27 3.95 6.90 -1.68
N ALA A 28 3.47 6.28 -0.60
CA ALA A 28 2.89 7.01 0.53
C ALA A 28 3.95 7.76 1.33
N ILE A 29 5.11 7.13 1.55
CA ILE A 29 6.27 7.74 2.21
C ILE A 29 6.76 8.94 1.41
N ASP A 30 6.91 8.78 0.09
CA ASP A 30 7.35 9.81 -0.84
C ASP A 30 6.40 11.01 -0.88
N ALA A 31 5.10 10.75 -1.00
CA ALA A 31 4.07 11.79 -1.01
C ALA A 31 4.05 12.63 0.30
N ALA A 32 4.42 12.03 1.42
CA ALA A 32 4.52 12.69 2.71
C ALA A 32 5.92 13.25 3.03
N SER A 33 6.86 13.15 2.09
CA SER A 33 8.26 13.61 2.23
C SER A 33 9.00 13.03 3.45
N VAL A 34 8.61 11.85 3.93
CA VAL A 34 9.19 11.22 5.14
C VAL A 34 10.67 10.90 4.95
N GLN A 35 11.12 10.63 3.73
CA GLN A 35 12.52 10.41 3.37
C GLN A 35 13.44 11.62 3.73
N GLU A 36 12.89 12.81 3.92
CA GLU A 36 13.67 13.98 4.35
C GLU A 36 14.11 13.91 5.80
N VAL A 37 13.40 13.13 6.62
CA VAL A 37 13.62 12.99 8.07
C VAL A 37 14.02 11.57 8.49
N GLN A 38 14.06 10.63 7.53
CA GLN A 38 14.44 9.23 7.74
C GLN A 38 15.53 8.82 6.75
N PRO A 39 16.79 8.70 7.18
CA PRO A 39 17.93 8.45 6.30
C PRO A 39 18.11 6.97 5.93
N TYR A 40 17.28 6.07 6.44
CA TYR A 40 17.37 4.62 6.19
C TYR A 40 16.01 4.07 5.77
N CYS A 41 16.01 3.23 4.74
CA CYS A 41 14.83 2.53 4.26
C CYS A 41 15.18 1.04 4.05
N SER A 42 14.39 0.15 4.64
CA SER A 42 14.52 -1.31 4.48
C SER A 42 13.34 -1.84 3.69
N MET A 43 13.63 -2.45 2.54
CA MET A 43 12.65 -3.04 1.62
C MET A 43 12.38 -4.50 2.01
N TRP A 44 11.57 -4.71 3.03
CA TRP A 44 11.36 -6.03 3.60
C TRP A 44 10.18 -6.81 3.00
N ASP A 45 9.31 -6.15 2.22
CA ASP A 45 8.18 -6.75 1.48
C ASP A 45 7.29 -7.66 2.32
N ALA A 46 7.03 -7.28 3.57
CA ALA A 46 6.31 -8.13 4.50
C ALA A 46 4.81 -7.82 4.56
N ILE A 47 4.38 -6.66 4.07
CA ILE A 47 2.99 -6.23 4.14
C ILE A 47 2.45 -5.98 2.74
N TYR A 48 1.30 -6.60 2.47
CA TYR A 48 0.52 -6.31 1.27
C TYR A 48 -0.64 -5.40 1.65
N ASP A 49 -0.57 -4.15 1.20
CA ASP A 49 -1.60 -3.14 1.48
C ASP A 49 -2.67 -3.15 0.39
N CYS A 50 -3.92 -3.43 0.79
CA CYS A 50 -5.07 -3.50 -0.10
C CYS A 50 -5.93 -2.25 0.06
N LEU A 51 -6.08 -1.47 -1.01
CA LEU A 51 -7.00 -0.36 -1.06
C LEU A 51 -8.31 -0.77 -1.76
N PHE A 52 -9.44 -0.32 -1.19
CA PHE A 52 -10.75 -0.54 -1.77
C PHE A 52 -11.22 0.74 -2.48
N PHE A 53 -11.54 0.60 -3.77
CA PHE A 53 -12.18 1.66 -4.52
C PHE A 53 -13.70 1.53 -4.40
N CYS A 54 -14.35 2.44 -3.67
CA CYS A 54 -15.75 2.31 -3.28
C CYS A 54 -16.57 3.51 -3.75
N ILE A 55 -17.84 3.26 -4.05
CA ILE A 55 -18.86 4.27 -4.29
C ILE A 55 -20.04 4.02 -3.35
N ASN A 56 -20.72 5.10 -2.93
CA ASN A 56 -21.95 4.97 -2.15
C ASN A 56 -23.06 4.32 -3.00
N GLU A 57 -23.73 3.29 -2.46
CA GLU A 57 -24.73 2.50 -3.16
C GLU A 57 -25.93 3.34 -3.63
N GLU A 58 -26.43 4.25 -2.81
CA GLU A 58 -27.58 5.11 -3.17
C GLU A 58 -27.22 6.05 -4.35
N ILE A 59 -25.98 6.59 -4.34
CA ILE A 59 -25.48 7.41 -5.44
C ILE A 59 -25.35 6.57 -6.71
N TYR A 60 -24.74 5.39 -6.64
CA TYR A 60 -24.59 4.50 -7.78
C TYR A 60 -25.95 4.10 -8.37
N ASN A 61 -26.91 3.72 -7.53
CA ASN A 61 -28.26 3.35 -7.93
C ASN A 61 -29.10 4.53 -8.48
N SER A 62 -28.71 5.76 -8.19
CA SER A 62 -29.36 6.95 -8.78
C SER A 62 -28.92 7.27 -10.21
N LEU A 63 -27.83 6.65 -10.68
CA LEU A 63 -27.30 6.82 -12.02
C LEU A 63 -28.14 6.05 -13.05
N THR A 64 -28.19 6.55 -14.27
CA THR A 64 -28.77 5.79 -15.40
C THR A 64 -27.85 4.59 -15.73
N PRO A 65 -28.40 3.54 -16.37
CA PRO A 65 -27.58 2.38 -16.78
C PRO A 65 -26.33 2.76 -17.59
N GLN A 66 -26.42 3.74 -18.47
CA GLN A 66 -25.28 4.22 -19.26
C GLN A 66 -24.23 4.93 -18.37
N GLN A 67 -24.67 5.66 -17.34
CA GLN A 67 -23.75 6.29 -16.39
C GLN A 67 -23.07 5.26 -15.48
N GLN A 68 -23.81 4.21 -15.06
CA GLN A 68 -23.22 3.10 -14.30
C GLN A 68 -22.14 2.38 -15.10
N GLU A 69 -22.39 2.08 -16.39
CA GLU A 69 -21.41 1.46 -17.28
C GLU A 69 -20.12 2.31 -17.39
N VAL A 70 -20.25 3.64 -17.50
CA VAL A 70 -19.09 4.55 -17.55
C VAL A 70 -18.32 4.56 -16.23
N VAL A 71 -19.03 4.55 -15.09
CA VAL A 71 -18.41 4.51 -13.76
C VAL A 71 -17.66 3.19 -13.54
N ASP A 72 -18.26 2.07 -13.92
CA ASP A 72 -17.66 0.74 -13.80
C ASP A 72 -16.40 0.62 -14.66
N GLU A 73 -16.47 1.06 -15.94
CA GLU A 73 -15.32 1.08 -16.84
C GLU A 73 -14.18 1.98 -16.33
N ALA A 74 -14.53 3.18 -15.84
CA ALA A 74 -13.56 4.11 -15.28
C ALA A 74 -12.92 3.56 -14.00
N GLY A 75 -13.72 2.92 -13.14
CA GLY A 75 -13.25 2.27 -11.92
C GLY A 75 -12.26 1.13 -12.22
N GLN A 76 -12.60 0.28 -13.17
CA GLN A 76 -11.71 -0.80 -13.60
C GLN A 76 -10.36 -0.26 -14.12
N LYS A 77 -10.40 0.73 -15.02
CA LYS A 77 -9.19 1.35 -15.55
C LYS A 77 -8.35 2.05 -14.47
N ALA A 78 -9.01 2.69 -13.50
CA ALA A 78 -8.31 3.34 -12.39
C ALA A 78 -7.55 2.32 -11.52
N VAL A 79 -8.16 1.17 -11.21
CA VAL A 79 -7.51 0.08 -10.46
C VAL A 79 -6.32 -0.50 -11.22
N GLU A 80 -6.47 -0.76 -12.52
CA GLU A 80 -5.39 -1.28 -13.36
C GLU A 80 -4.23 -0.30 -13.45
N TYR A 81 -4.53 0.99 -13.63
CA TYR A 81 -3.52 2.05 -13.70
C TYR A 81 -2.79 2.24 -12.38
N GLU A 82 -3.51 2.24 -11.26
CA GLU A 82 -2.93 2.34 -9.92
C GLU A 82 -1.92 1.20 -9.67
N ARG A 83 -2.31 -0.04 -9.98
CA ARG A 83 -1.41 -1.20 -9.87
C ARG A 83 -0.18 -1.07 -10.75
N TYR A 84 -0.33 -0.54 -11.95
CA TYR A 84 0.78 -0.29 -12.86
C TYR A 84 1.77 0.71 -12.27
N ILE A 85 1.30 1.90 -11.86
CA ILE A 85 2.18 2.96 -11.37
C ILE A 85 2.86 2.60 -10.05
N ASN A 86 2.17 1.91 -9.14
CA ASN A 86 2.79 1.48 -7.88
C ASN A 86 3.89 0.45 -8.09
N ARG A 87 3.70 -0.49 -9.02
CA ARG A 87 4.72 -1.50 -9.32
C ARG A 87 5.91 -0.97 -10.13
N SER A 88 5.67 -0.02 -11.03
CA SER A 88 6.73 0.55 -11.88
C SER A 88 7.45 1.74 -11.26
N GLY A 89 6.89 2.38 -10.24
CA GLY A 89 7.41 3.60 -9.65
C GLY A 89 8.47 3.41 -8.57
N ASP A 90 8.55 2.24 -7.96
CA ASP A 90 9.40 2.00 -6.79
C ASP A 90 10.89 2.22 -7.08
N ASP A 91 11.39 1.76 -8.22
CA ASP A 91 12.79 1.92 -8.59
C ASP A 91 13.15 3.39 -8.80
N GLU A 92 12.29 4.17 -9.45
CA GLU A 92 12.49 5.62 -9.62
C GLU A 92 12.51 6.35 -8.27
N ILE A 93 11.61 5.99 -7.35
CA ILE A 93 11.58 6.55 -5.99
C ILE A 93 12.89 6.22 -5.27
N LYS A 94 13.33 4.98 -5.29
CA LYS A 94 14.59 4.53 -4.64
C LYS A 94 15.80 5.28 -5.20
N GLU A 95 15.93 5.37 -6.52
CA GLU A 95 17.03 6.11 -7.16
C GLU A 95 17.03 7.59 -6.75
N ARG A 96 15.87 8.22 -6.72
CA ARG A 96 15.73 9.61 -6.33
C ARG A 96 16.09 9.84 -4.87
N TRP A 97 15.61 9.00 -3.96
CA TRP A 97 15.94 9.10 -2.54
C TRP A 97 17.43 8.90 -2.28
N ALA A 98 18.05 7.90 -2.89
CA ALA A 98 19.48 7.68 -2.75
C ALA A 98 20.31 8.86 -3.29
N SER A 99 19.96 9.41 -4.46
CA SER A 99 20.75 10.45 -5.13
C SER A 99 20.50 11.87 -4.61
N GLN A 100 19.26 12.20 -4.22
CA GLN A 100 18.86 13.56 -3.86
C GLN A 100 18.73 13.76 -2.35
N ASN A 101 18.27 12.75 -1.61
CA ASN A 101 18.03 12.83 -0.18
C ASN A 101 19.12 12.13 0.65
N GLY A 102 20.00 11.34 0.01
CA GLY A 102 21.04 10.59 0.71
C GLY A 102 20.50 9.43 1.55
N VAL A 103 19.33 8.89 1.21
CA VAL A 103 18.74 7.75 1.90
C VAL A 103 19.54 6.49 1.59
N THR A 104 19.90 5.75 2.62
CA THR A 104 20.47 4.41 2.49
C THR A 104 19.34 3.40 2.36
N ILE A 105 19.30 2.70 1.23
CA ILE A 105 18.28 1.66 0.96
C ILE A 105 18.93 0.30 1.19
N THR A 106 18.26 -0.54 1.97
CA THR A 106 18.63 -1.95 2.18
C THR A 106 17.58 -2.80 1.50
N GLU A 107 18.00 -3.53 0.48
CA GLU A 107 17.12 -4.45 -0.24
C GLU A 107 16.88 -5.72 0.57
N LYS A 108 15.80 -6.42 0.28
CA LYS A 108 15.36 -7.63 1.00
C LYS A 108 16.43 -8.73 1.03
N GLU A 109 17.18 -8.87 -0.06
CA GLU A 109 18.24 -9.85 -0.22
C GLU A 109 19.40 -9.63 0.77
N ASP A 110 19.57 -8.39 1.25
CA ASP A 110 20.61 -8.01 2.21
C ASP A 110 20.13 -8.07 3.67
N MET A 111 18.90 -8.52 3.90
CA MET A 111 18.27 -8.62 5.21
C MET A 111 18.16 -10.07 5.69
N ASP A 112 18.23 -10.28 7.00
CA ASP A 112 17.96 -11.58 7.63
C ASP A 112 16.43 -11.81 7.76
N ILE A 113 15.77 -12.03 6.61
CA ILE A 113 14.32 -12.24 6.53
C ILE A 113 13.89 -13.50 7.30
N ASP A 114 14.75 -14.50 7.42
CA ASP A 114 14.40 -15.73 8.14
C ASP A 114 14.22 -15.47 9.64
N SER A 115 15.00 -14.55 10.23
CA SER A 115 14.79 -14.15 11.63
C SER A 115 13.44 -13.46 11.85
N PHE A 116 12.94 -12.70 10.87
CA PHE A 116 11.61 -12.11 10.94
C PHE A 116 10.50 -13.16 10.87
N LYS A 117 10.64 -14.15 9.97
CA LYS A 117 9.70 -15.27 9.86
C LYS A 117 9.65 -16.10 11.14
N GLU A 118 10.81 -16.39 11.73
CA GLU A 118 10.88 -17.11 13.02
C GLU A 118 10.20 -16.34 14.15
N ALA A 119 10.30 -15.01 14.15
CA ALA A 119 9.67 -14.17 15.18
C ALA A 119 8.14 -14.17 15.13
N VAL A 120 7.55 -14.52 13.99
CA VAL A 120 6.09 -14.59 13.79
C VAL A 120 5.58 -16.03 13.62
N ASP A 121 6.44 -17.03 13.89
CA ASP A 121 6.04 -18.43 13.82
C ASP A 121 4.83 -18.72 14.72
N GLY A 122 3.84 -19.45 14.17
CA GLY A 122 2.59 -19.78 14.85
C GLY A 122 1.53 -18.66 14.85
N ILE A 123 1.76 -17.52 14.21
CA ILE A 123 0.76 -16.45 14.13
C ILE A 123 -0.49 -16.89 13.35
N ASP A 124 -0.33 -17.74 12.34
CA ASP A 124 -1.42 -18.26 11.54
C ASP A 124 -2.35 -19.13 12.41
N ASP A 125 -1.79 -20.03 13.21
CA ASP A 125 -2.54 -20.85 14.15
C ASP A 125 -3.27 -19.99 15.19
N TRP A 126 -2.61 -18.97 15.72
CA TRP A 126 -3.22 -18.03 16.64
C TRP A 126 -4.41 -17.32 15.98
N PHE A 127 -4.23 -16.81 14.75
CA PHE A 127 -5.28 -16.08 14.04
C PHE A 127 -6.48 -16.96 13.70
N VAL A 128 -6.25 -18.21 13.26
CA VAL A 128 -7.31 -19.21 13.04
C VAL A 128 -8.11 -19.44 14.32
N ASN A 129 -7.42 -19.62 15.45
CA ASN A 129 -8.09 -19.84 16.73
C ASN A 129 -8.90 -18.61 17.18
N GLU A 130 -8.37 -17.41 16.96
CA GLU A 130 -9.07 -16.17 17.29
C GLU A 130 -10.34 -16.02 16.44
N LEU A 131 -10.27 -16.22 15.12
CA LEU A 131 -11.43 -16.17 14.24
C LEU A 131 -12.51 -17.23 14.62
N LYS A 132 -12.09 -18.46 14.92
CA LYS A 132 -13.01 -19.51 15.40
C LYS A 132 -13.70 -19.13 16.71
N SER A 133 -13.00 -18.46 17.61
CA SER A 133 -13.59 -17.97 18.87
C SER A 133 -14.66 -16.91 18.64
N GLN A 134 -14.60 -16.20 17.51
CA GLN A 134 -15.57 -15.20 17.08
C GLN A 134 -16.71 -15.79 16.22
N GLY A 135 -16.69 -17.11 15.97
CA GLY A 135 -17.76 -17.82 15.25
C GLY A 135 -17.54 -17.98 13.75
N TYR A 136 -16.31 -17.77 13.25
CA TYR A 136 -15.93 -18.03 11.85
C TYR A 136 -15.44 -19.47 11.72
N ASP A 137 -16.34 -20.40 11.36
CA ASP A 137 -16.02 -21.82 11.25
C ASP A 137 -15.06 -22.16 10.10
N ASP A 138 -15.05 -21.32 9.06
CA ASP A 138 -14.19 -21.38 7.86
C ASP A 138 -12.83 -20.65 8.00
N ALA A 139 -12.46 -20.31 9.23
CA ALA A 139 -11.23 -19.54 9.51
C ALA A 139 -9.96 -20.17 8.91
N GLN A 140 -9.84 -21.51 8.92
CA GLN A 140 -8.71 -22.19 8.33
C GLN A 140 -8.67 -21.99 6.80
N ASP A 141 -9.82 -22.17 6.13
CA ASP A 141 -9.92 -21.99 4.68
C ASP A 141 -9.59 -20.55 4.26
N LEU A 142 -9.94 -19.56 5.09
CA LEU A 142 -9.59 -18.15 4.87
C LEU A 142 -8.08 -17.93 4.98
N VAL A 143 -7.43 -18.43 6.03
CA VAL A 143 -5.98 -18.31 6.19
C VAL A 143 -5.24 -19.04 5.07
N ASP A 144 -5.65 -20.25 4.73
CA ASP A 144 -5.09 -21.03 3.62
C ASP A 144 -5.26 -20.29 2.25
N LEU A 145 -6.33 -19.51 2.09
CA LEU A 145 -6.54 -18.70 0.91
C LEU A 145 -5.49 -17.58 0.83
N PHE A 146 -5.20 -16.89 1.94
CA PHE A 146 -4.21 -15.80 1.99
C PHE A 146 -2.76 -16.29 1.87
N THR A 147 -2.47 -17.50 2.32
CA THR A 147 -1.11 -18.07 2.31
C THR A 147 -0.77 -18.83 1.02
N LYS A 148 -1.72 -18.96 0.09
CA LYS A 148 -1.48 -19.64 -1.19
C LYS A 148 -0.54 -18.85 -2.09
N ASP A 149 0.47 -19.52 -2.64
CA ASP A 149 1.40 -18.97 -3.65
C ASP A 149 0.71 -18.40 -4.90
N SER A 150 -0.56 -18.77 -5.15
CA SER A 150 -1.34 -18.28 -6.30
C SER A 150 -1.63 -16.77 -6.29
N PHE A 151 -1.49 -16.09 -5.14
CA PHE A 151 -1.57 -14.63 -5.07
C PHE A 151 -0.27 -13.93 -5.50
N ASN A 152 0.82 -14.67 -5.65
CA ASN A 152 2.09 -14.15 -6.13
C ASN A 152 2.15 -14.01 -7.66
N THR A 153 1.08 -14.36 -8.39
CA THR A 153 0.99 -14.06 -9.83
C THR A 153 0.72 -12.58 -10.01
N VAL A 154 1.80 -11.84 -10.23
CA VAL A 154 1.74 -10.43 -10.62
C VAL A 154 1.17 -10.34 -12.02
N GLU A 155 -0.06 -9.81 -12.18
CA GLU A 155 -0.57 -9.46 -13.49
C GLU A 155 0.32 -8.35 -14.07
N ASP A 156 0.84 -8.58 -15.27
CA ASP A 156 1.69 -7.60 -15.97
C ASP A 156 0.82 -6.61 -16.75
N TYR A 157 0.62 -5.44 -16.18
CA TYR A 157 -0.10 -4.32 -16.80
C TYR A 157 0.80 -3.43 -17.67
N SER A 158 2.09 -3.75 -17.82
CA SER A 158 3.05 -2.94 -18.59
C SER A 158 2.72 -2.90 -20.10
N ASN A 159 1.97 -3.89 -20.59
CA ASN A 159 1.56 -4.00 -21.99
C ASN A 159 0.30 -3.20 -22.33
N LEU A 160 -0.34 -2.55 -21.37
CA LEU A 160 -1.50 -1.69 -21.60
C LEU A 160 -1.02 -0.32 -22.11
N ASP A 161 -1.77 0.21 -23.08
CA ASP A 161 -1.49 1.54 -23.66
C ASP A 161 -1.96 2.63 -22.67
N TRP A 162 -1.10 2.96 -21.72
CA TRP A 162 -1.37 4.01 -20.74
C TRP A 162 -1.14 5.38 -21.37
N PRO A 163 -2.08 6.34 -21.20
CA PRO A 163 -1.88 7.68 -21.70
C PRO A 163 -0.63 8.30 -21.06
N GLU A 164 0.22 8.95 -21.87
CA GLU A 164 1.31 9.81 -21.38
C GLU A 164 0.73 11.05 -20.67
N THR A 165 0.10 10.85 -19.55
CA THR A 165 -0.41 11.94 -18.73
C THR A 165 0.53 12.16 -17.56
N THR A 166 1.32 13.20 -17.64
CA THR A 166 1.84 13.89 -16.47
C THR A 166 0.63 14.45 -15.71
N TRP A 167 0.05 13.64 -14.85
CA TRP A 167 -0.96 14.11 -13.91
C TRP A 167 -0.25 14.99 -12.89
N ASN A 168 -0.17 16.30 -13.19
CA ASN A 168 0.03 17.28 -12.15
C ASN A 168 -1.23 17.25 -11.27
N PHE A 169 -1.21 16.45 -10.21
CA PHE A 169 -2.13 16.61 -9.10
C PHE A 169 -1.80 17.94 -8.40
N ALA A 170 -2.11 19.05 -9.07
CA ALA A 170 -2.40 20.26 -8.35
C ALA A 170 -3.70 19.97 -7.60
N CYS A 171 -3.57 19.58 -6.33
CA CYS A 171 -4.70 19.59 -5.41
C CYS A 171 -5.18 21.05 -5.37
N SER A 172 -6.14 21.39 -6.22
CA SER A 172 -6.84 22.66 -6.10
C SER A 172 -7.70 22.50 -4.86
N THR A 173 -7.23 23.01 -3.74
CA THR A 173 -8.09 23.36 -2.61
C THR A 173 -9.03 24.45 -3.10
N THR A 174 -10.10 24.05 -3.79
CA THR A 174 -11.27 24.91 -3.91
C THR A 174 -11.92 24.89 -2.54
N GLU A 175 -11.73 25.98 -1.81
CA GLU A 175 -12.52 26.29 -0.63
C GLU A 175 -14.00 26.16 -1.04
N VAL A 176 -14.69 25.18 -0.44
CA VAL A 176 -16.15 25.12 -0.49
C VAL A 176 -16.63 26.16 0.50
N GLY A 177 -17.08 27.32 -0.03
CA GLY A 177 -17.75 28.37 0.71
C GLY A 177 -19.16 27.96 1.15
#